data_198c7dfbb612c9840ac4f1e458ff80b6
#
_entry.id   198c7dfbb612c9840ac4f1e458ff80b6
#
_cell.length_a   1.000
_cell.length_b   1.000
_cell.length_c   1.000
_cell.angle_alpha   90.00
_cell.angle_beta   90.00
_cell.angle_gamma   90.00
#
_symmetry.space_group_name_H-M   'P 1'
#
loop_
_entity.id
_entity.type
_entity.pdbx_description
1 polymer ?
#
loop_
_entity_poly.entity_id
_entity_poly.type
_entity_poly.pdbx_seq_one_letter_code
_entity_poly.pdbx_strand_id
1 'polypeptide(L)'
;MRTVIIDTGPLVAFLNRRDRHHVWAAEQFGALAPPLLTCEAVLSEAAYLVRGLAGGPEAILEFVARGVVKPAFRLQEEVTAVKALMRRYARDLADACLVRMSEIHSDCVVLTIDSEFRDVYRRHGRQVIPTLLPPDAKRRRR
;
A
#
# COMPACT_ATOMS: atom_id res chain seq x y z
N MET A 1 -0.30 18.84 -5.49
CA MET A 1 -0.71 17.46 -5.83
C MET A 1 -0.62 16.58 -4.61
N ARG A 2 -1.60 15.71 -4.44
CA ARG A 2 -1.59 14.76 -3.32
C ARG A 2 -0.55 13.67 -3.55
N THR A 3 0.13 13.27 -2.49
CA THR A 3 0.99 12.09 -2.50
C THR A 3 0.12 10.85 -2.43
N VAL A 4 0.33 9.90 -3.32
CA VAL A 4 -0.37 8.61 -3.29
C VAL A 4 0.58 7.58 -2.69
N ILE A 5 0.10 6.90 -1.65
CA ILE A 5 0.81 5.79 -0.99
C ILE A 5 0.08 4.52 -1.38
N ILE A 6 0.80 3.51 -1.89
CA ILE A 6 0.17 2.29 -2.39
C ILE A 6 0.47 1.09 -1.50
N ASP A 7 -0.61 0.37 -1.17
CA ASP A 7 -0.60 -0.90 -0.44
C ASP A 7 -0.40 -2.08 -1.40
N THR A 8 -0.21 -3.25 -0.84
CA THR A 8 0.03 -4.52 -1.55
C THR A 8 -1.11 -4.90 -2.50
N GLY A 9 -2.36 -4.80 -2.03
CA GLY A 9 -3.53 -5.29 -2.76
C GLY A 9 -3.67 -4.75 -4.18
N PRO A 10 -3.60 -3.43 -4.38
CA PRO A 10 -3.69 -2.85 -5.72
C PRO A 10 -2.58 -3.30 -6.67
N LEU A 11 -1.35 -3.51 -6.16
CA LEU A 11 -0.25 -4.03 -6.98
C LEU A 11 -0.55 -5.44 -7.49
N VAL A 12 -1.00 -6.30 -6.58
CA VAL A 12 -1.35 -7.69 -6.91
C VAL A 12 -2.54 -7.72 -7.88
N ALA A 13 -3.58 -6.92 -7.60
CA ALA A 13 -4.79 -6.87 -8.43
C ALA A 13 -4.48 -6.39 -9.85
N PHE A 14 -3.56 -5.43 -9.98
CA PHE A 14 -3.16 -4.94 -11.30
C PHE A 14 -2.46 -6.02 -12.13
N LEU A 15 -1.62 -6.84 -11.49
CA LEU A 15 -0.87 -7.88 -12.20
C LEU A 15 -1.69 -9.14 -12.44
N ASN A 16 -2.65 -9.45 -11.58
CA ASN A 16 -3.46 -10.66 -11.68
C ASN A 16 -4.82 -10.35 -12.30
N ARG A 17 -4.97 -10.70 -13.58
CA ARG A 17 -6.21 -10.44 -14.33
C ARG A 17 -7.43 -11.16 -13.76
N ARG A 18 -7.23 -12.19 -12.94
CA ARG A 18 -8.30 -12.96 -12.30
C ARG A 18 -8.71 -12.36 -10.95
N ASP A 19 -7.95 -11.35 -10.46
CA ASP A 19 -8.30 -10.71 -9.21
C ASP A 19 -9.61 -9.93 -9.36
N ARG A 20 -10.48 -10.04 -8.36
CA ARG A 20 -11.78 -9.35 -8.38
C ARG A 20 -11.65 -7.83 -8.48
N HIS A 21 -10.54 -7.28 -8.05
CA HIS A 21 -10.26 -5.85 -8.10
C HIS A 21 -9.37 -5.44 -9.27
N HIS A 22 -9.15 -6.34 -10.25
CA HIS A 22 -8.23 -6.04 -11.36
C HIS A 22 -8.66 -4.81 -12.15
N VAL A 23 -9.94 -4.73 -12.55
CA VAL A 23 -10.44 -3.61 -13.35
C VAL A 23 -10.30 -2.30 -12.58
N TRP A 24 -10.69 -2.31 -11.31
CA TRP A 24 -10.56 -1.12 -10.45
C TRP A 24 -9.10 -0.70 -10.33
N ALA A 25 -8.18 -1.64 -10.08
CA ALA A 25 -6.75 -1.33 -9.97
C ALA A 25 -6.20 -0.74 -11.26
N ALA A 26 -6.55 -1.33 -12.41
CA ALA A 26 -6.13 -0.81 -13.70
C ALA A 26 -6.61 0.64 -13.94
N GLU A 27 -7.83 0.95 -13.54
CA GLU A 27 -8.38 2.31 -13.62
C GLU A 27 -7.57 3.27 -12.74
N GLN A 28 -7.21 2.85 -11.52
CA GLN A 28 -6.42 3.68 -10.61
C GLN A 28 -5.03 3.96 -11.18
N PHE A 29 -4.34 2.93 -11.65
CA PHE A 29 -3.02 3.11 -12.27
C PHE A 29 -3.08 4.00 -13.50
N GLY A 30 -4.17 3.94 -14.27
CA GLY A 30 -4.36 4.81 -15.44
C GLY A 30 -4.65 6.26 -15.08
N ALA A 31 -5.23 6.51 -13.92
CA ALA A 31 -5.67 7.85 -13.51
C ALA A 31 -4.66 8.59 -12.62
N LEU A 32 -3.81 7.87 -11.90
CA LEU A 32 -2.90 8.48 -10.91
C LEU A 32 -1.54 8.79 -11.54
N ALA A 33 -0.99 9.94 -11.17
CA ALA A 33 0.34 10.35 -11.65
C ALA A 33 1.43 9.65 -10.84
N PRO A 34 2.42 9.00 -11.50
CA PRO A 34 3.56 8.43 -10.81
C PRO A 34 4.49 9.53 -10.27
N PRO A 35 5.35 9.23 -9.29
CA PRO A 35 5.46 7.93 -8.61
C PRO A 35 4.40 7.72 -7.54
N LEU A 36 3.97 6.47 -7.37
CA LEU A 36 3.19 6.05 -6.21
C LEU A 36 4.18 5.60 -5.14
N LEU A 37 4.06 6.10 -3.92
CA LEU A 37 5.03 5.81 -2.86
C LEU A 37 4.64 4.54 -2.10
N THR A 38 5.65 3.79 -1.68
CA THR A 38 5.43 2.59 -0.87
C THR A 38 6.64 2.31 0.01
N CYS A 39 6.64 1.16 0.69
CA CYS A 39 7.77 0.67 1.48
C CYS A 39 8.20 -0.70 0.97
N GLU A 40 9.43 -1.11 1.31
CA GLU A 40 9.96 -2.39 0.86
C GLU A 40 9.19 -3.58 1.41
N ALA A 41 8.57 -3.45 2.60
CA ALA A 41 7.73 -4.50 3.15
C ALA A 41 6.53 -4.80 2.24
N VAL A 42 5.91 -3.77 1.66
CA VAL A 42 4.82 -3.92 0.68
C VAL A 42 5.32 -4.62 -0.57
N LEU A 43 6.48 -4.21 -1.09
CA LEU A 43 7.04 -4.81 -2.31
C LEU A 43 7.36 -6.29 -2.10
N SER A 44 7.89 -6.65 -0.93
CA SER A 44 8.19 -8.03 -0.57
C SER A 44 6.90 -8.87 -0.53
N GLU A 45 5.87 -8.37 0.12
CA GLU A 45 4.59 -9.07 0.21
C GLU A 45 3.95 -9.22 -1.18
N ALA A 46 3.96 -8.18 -1.98
CA ALA A 46 3.40 -8.21 -3.34
C ALA A 46 4.12 -9.24 -4.21
N ALA A 47 5.46 -9.24 -4.19
CA ALA A 47 6.26 -10.21 -4.94
C ALA A 47 5.92 -11.65 -4.54
N TYR A 48 5.75 -11.89 -3.24
CA TYR A 48 5.37 -13.21 -2.74
C TYR A 48 3.97 -13.61 -3.25
N LEU A 49 3.01 -12.70 -3.19
CA LEU A 49 1.62 -13.01 -3.57
C LEU A 49 1.46 -13.26 -5.08
N VAL A 50 2.33 -12.71 -5.91
CA VAL A 50 2.30 -12.94 -7.36
C VAL A 50 3.31 -14.00 -7.82
N ARG A 51 3.91 -14.75 -6.90
CA ARG A 51 4.94 -15.74 -7.25
C ARG A 51 4.44 -16.84 -8.17
N GLY A 52 3.14 -17.13 -8.17
CA GLY A 52 2.52 -18.11 -9.04
C GLY A 52 2.19 -17.60 -10.44
N LEU A 53 2.37 -16.31 -10.69
CA LEU A 53 2.15 -15.72 -12.01
C LEU A 53 3.47 -15.70 -12.78
N ALA A 54 3.43 -16.08 -14.05
CA ALA A 54 4.62 -16.03 -14.90
C ALA A 54 5.17 -14.60 -14.95
N GLY A 55 6.43 -14.41 -14.55
CA GLY A 55 7.06 -13.09 -14.48
C GLY A 55 6.49 -12.17 -13.41
N GLY A 56 5.68 -12.68 -12.48
CA GLY A 56 5.02 -11.86 -11.45
C GLY A 56 5.99 -11.10 -10.56
N PRO A 57 6.92 -11.77 -9.85
CA PRO A 57 7.87 -11.06 -8.98
C PRO A 57 8.71 -10.03 -9.72
N GLU A 58 9.18 -10.35 -10.91
CA GLU A 58 9.96 -9.42 -11.74
C GLU A 58 9.13 -8.21 -12.13
N ALA A 59 7.82 -8.38 -12.38
CA ALA A 59 6.92 -7.27 -12.71
C ALA A 59 6.80 -6.27 -11.55
N ILE A 60 6.80 -6.74 -10.32
CA ILE A 60 6.83 -5.84 -9.14
C ILE A 60 8.09 -4.97 -9.17
N LEU A 61 9.25 -5.56 -9.44
CA LEU A 61 10.50 -4.81 -9.53
C LEU A 61 10.53 -3.89 -10.74
N GLU A 62 9.86 -4.26 -11.82
CA GLU A 62 9.78 -3.41 -13.02
C GLU A 62 9.01 -2.12 -12.74
N PHE A 63 7.97 -2.15 -11.91
CA PHE A 63 7.30 -0.94 -11.47
C PHE A 63 8.28 0.04 -10.81
N VAL A 64 9.20 -0.49 -10.00
CA VAL A 64 10.21 0.32 -9.34
C VAL A 64 11.24 0.84 -10.36
N ALA A 65 11.71 -0.03 -11.25
CA ALA A 65 12.69 0.33 -12.26
C ALA A 65 12.19 1.45 -13.19
N ARG A 66 10.90 1.42 -13.51
CA ARG A 66 10.28 2.43 -14.39
C ARG A 66 9.82 3.69 -13.65
N GLY A 67 9.98 3.75 -12.34
CA GLY A 67 9.56 4.90 -11.55
C GLY A 67 8.05 5.03 -11.34
N VAL A 68 7.29 3.99 -11.63
CA VAL A 68 5.85 3.98 -11.38
C VAL A 68 5.58 3.88 -9.87
N VAL A 69 6.34 3.05 -9.19
CA VAL A 69 6.29 2.87 -7.74
C VAL A 69 7.65 3.20 -7.15
N LYS A 70 7.67 3.96 -6.07
CA LYS A 70 8.91 4.38 -5.44
C LYS A 70 8.94 3.95 -3.96
N PRO A 71 9.90 3.10 -3.55
CA PRO A 71 10.10 2.77 -2.15
C PRO A 71 10.75 3.95 -1.43
N ALA A 72 9.94 4.82 -0.86
CA ALA A 72 10.36 6.09 -0.27
C ALA A 72 10.22 6.09 1.24
N PHE A 73 10.58 4.98 1.89
CA PHE A 73 10.44 4.83 3.33
C PHE A 73 11.67 4.13 3.90
N ARG A 74 12.31 4.76 4.89
CA ARG A 74 13.48 4.20 5.55
C ARG A 74 13.10 3.69 6.93
N LEU A 75 12.91 2.38 7.04
CA LEU A 75 12.47 1.75 8.28
C LEU A 75 13.40 2.09 9.45
N GLN A 76 14.71 2.08 9.24
CA GLN A 76 15.67 2.35 10.32
C GLN A 76 15.46 3.75 10.93
N GLU A 77 15.10 4.72 10.12
CA GLU A 77 14.84 6.09 10.60
C GLU A 77 13.51 6.23 11.33
N GLU A 78 12.55 5.33 11.04
CA GLU A 78 11.18 5.40 11.53
C GLU A 78 10.84 4.28 12.52
N VAL A 79 11.84 3.51 12.96
CA VAL A 79 11.60 2.26 13.70
C VAL A 79 10.84 2.46 15.00
N THR A 80 11.08 3.55 15.72
CA THR A 80 10.39 3.82 16.98
C THR A 80 8.88 4.02 16.75
N ALA A 81 8.53 4.82 15.76
CA ALA A 81 7.14 5.07 15.41
C ALA A 81 6.47 3.78 14.89
N VAL A 82 7.16 3.02 14.05
CA VAL A 82 6.62 1.76 13.51
C VAL A 82 6.36 0.74 14.61
N LYS A 83 7.30 0.59 15.56
CA LYS A 83 7.10 -0.31 16.71
C LYS A 83 5.86 0.07 17.51
N ALA A 84 5.67 1.35 17.77
CA ALA A 84 4.50 1.83 18.51
C ALA A 84 3.19 1.51 17.78
N LEU A 85 3.16 1.68 16.46
CA LEU A 85 2.00 1.37 15.64
C LEU A 85 1.69 -0.14 15.63
N MET A 86 2.72 -0.98 15.55
CA MET A 86 2.54 -2.43 15.61
C MET A 86 1.94 -2.87 16.95
N ARG A 87 2.39 -2.26 18.05
CA ARG A 87 1.82 -2.53 19.38
C ARG A 87 0.36 -2.09 19.47
N ARG A 88 0.07 -0.90 18.96
CA ARG A 88 -1.27 -0.33 19.04
C ARG A 88 -2.30 -1.15 18.29
N TYR A 89 -1.99 -1.56 17.06
CA TYR A 89 -2.95 -2.22 16.18
C TYR A 89 -2.78 -3.72 16.08
N ALA A 90 -1.70 -4.28 16.64
CA ALA A 90 -1.38 -5.71 16.56
C ALA A 90 -1.41 -6.22 15.11
N ARG A 91 -0.89 -5.43 14.18
CA ARG A 91 -0.86 -5.73 12.74
C ARG A 91 0.57 -5.95 12.27
N ASP A 92 0.70 -6.30 10.99
CA ASP A 92 1.99 -6.61 10.40
C ASP A 92 2.83 -5.37 10.11
N LEU A 93 4.08 -5.63 9.76
CA LEU A 93 5.07 -4.58 9.50
C LEU A 93 4.66 -3.68 8.34
N ALA A 94 4.14 -4.26 7.26
CA ALA A 94 3.79 -3.47 6.07
C ALA A 94 2.70 -2.44 6.39
N ASP A 95 1.64 -2.86 7.09
CA ASP A 95 0.56 -1.95 7.48
C ASP A 95 1.07 -0.83 8.38
N ALA A 96 1.90 -1.16 9.36
CA ALA A 96 2.48 -0.16 10.26
C ALA A 96 3.34 0.85 9.51
N CYS A 97 4.13 0.39 8.54
CA CYS A 97 4.93 1.28 7.70
C CYS A 97 4.04 2.23 6.89
N LEU A 98 2.95 1.73 6.32
CA LEU A 98 2.03 2.56 5.53
C LEU A 98 1.32 3.60 6.39
N VAL A 99 0.89 3.23 7.60
CA VAL A 99 0.31 4.20 8.54
C VAL A 99 1.33 5.30 8.86
N ARG A 100 2.58 4.91 9.14
CA ARG A 100 3.64 5.89 9.41
C ARG A 100 3.89 6.79 8.20
N MET A 101 3.90 6.24 7.00
CA MET A 101 4.04 7.04 5.78
C MET A 101 2.92 8.08 5.67
N SER A 102 1.69 7.72 6.04
CA SER A 102 0.57 8.67 6.03
C SER A 102 0.76 9.82 7.01
N GLU A 103 1.51 9.58 8.07
CA GLU A 103 1.84 10.63 9.06
C GLU A 103 2.94 11.56 8.54
N ILE A 104 3.92 11.00 7.82
CA ILE A 104 5.03 11.77 7.25
C ILE A 104 4.54 12.66 6.10
N HIS A 105 3.64 12.15 5.28
CA HIS A 105 3.12 12.86 4.11
C HIS A 105 1.73 13.41 4.42
N SER A 106 1.68 14.65 4.92
CA SER A 106 0.44 15.24 5.43
C SER A 106 -0.69 15.33 4.39
N ASP A 107 -0.35 15.60 3.14
CA ASP A 107 -1.33 15.62 2.03
C ASP A 107 -1.21 14.35 1.22
N CYS A 108 -1.72 13.26 1.77
CA CYS A 108 -1.64 11.95 1.14
C CYS A 108 -2.99 11.27 1.03
N VAL A 109 -3.04 10.26 0.17
CA VAL A 109 -4.14 9.31 0.10
C VAL A 109 -3.53 7.91 -0.02
N VAL A 110 -4.09 6.93 0.69
CA VAL A 110 -3.63 5.54 0.64
C VAL A 110 -4.50 4.77 -0.34
N LEU A 111 -3.86 4.23 -1.38
CA LEU A 111 -4.50 3.37 -2.37
C LEU A 111 -4.44 1.93 -1.86
N THR A 112 -5.57 1.34 -1.53
CA THR A 112 -5.65 0.03 -0.90
C THR A 112 -6.98 -0.65 -1.22
N ILE A 113 -7.04 -1.96 -1.02
CA ILE A 113 -8.30 -2.72 -1.06
C ILE A 113 -8.75 -3.13 0.35
N ASP A 114 -7.98 -2.76 1.37
CA ASP A 114 -8.20 -3.13 2.76
C ASP A 114 -8.91 -1.98 3.49
N SER A 115 -10.18 -2.21 3.87
CA SER A 115 -10.98 -1.20 4.53
C SER A 115 -10.46 -0.82 5.93
N GLU A 116 -9.53 -1.58 6.51
CA GLU A 116 -8.94 -1.22 7.80
C GLU A 116 -8.22 0.13 7.76
N PHE A 117 -7.67 0.51 6.60
CA PHE A 117 -7.03 1.82 6.46
C PHE A 117 -8.02 2.98 6.61
N ARG A 118 -9.28 2.76 6.32
CA ARG A 118 -10.35 3.74 6.52
C ARG A 118 -10.99 3.62 7.89
N ASP A 119 -11.22 2.38 8.35
CA ASP A 119 -12.11 2.10 9.48
C ASP A 119 -11.39 1.89 10.80
N VAL A 120 -10.12 1.47 10.77
CA VAL A 120 -9.38 1.05 11.99
C VAL A 120 -8.16 1.91 12.24
N TYR A 121 -7.27 2.03 11.24
CA TYR A 121 -6.03 2.78 11.43
C TYR A 121 -6.29 4.28 11.47
N ARG A 122 -5.47 4.99 12.26
CA ARG A 122 -5.54 6.45 12.39
C ARG A 122 -4.15 7.06 12.31
N ARG A 123 -4.05 8.23 11.67
CA ARG A 123 -2.82 9.04 11.64
C ARG A 123 -2.75 9.82 12.95
N HIS A 124 -1.55 9.93 13.50
CA HIS A 124 -1.31 10.68 14.74
C HIS A 124 -2.27 10.26 15.85
N GLY A 125 -2.66 8.99 15.86
CA GLY A 125 -3.50 8.38 16.88
C GLY A 125 -4.99 8.66 16.79
N ARG A 126 -5.45 9.58 15.96
CA ARG A 126 -6.88 9.99 15.97
C ARG A 126 -7.48 10.40 14.62
N GLN A 127 -6.66 10.79 13.66
CA GLN A 127 -7.18 11.28 12.37
C GLN A 127 -7.43 10.15 11.39
N VAL A 128 -8.56 10.20 10.69
CA VAL A 128 -8.86 9.25 9.61
C VAL A 128 -7.82 9.43 8.50
N ILE A 129 -7.33 8.30 7.99
CA ILE A 129 -6.41 8.29 6.85
C ILE A 129 -7.24 8.42 5.57
N PRO A 130 -6.97 9.42 4.70
CA PRO A 130 -7.64 9.47 3.40
C PRO A 130 -7.30 8.22 2.57
N THR A 131 -8.30 7.60 1.95
CA THR A 131 -8.12 6.35 1.21
C THR A 131 -8.79 6.40 -0.15
N LEU A 132 -8.20 5.66 -1.12
CA LEU A 132 -8.86 5.27 -2.37
C LEU A 132 -9.11 3.77 -2.25
N LEU A 133 -10.38 3.41 -2.18
CA LEU A 133 -10.84 2.04 -1.96
C LEU A 133 -11.84 1.66 -3.06
N PRO A 134 -11.87 0.37 -3.49
CA PRO A 134 -12.97 -0.07 -4.34
C PRO A 134 -14.29 -0.04 -3.56
N PRO A 135 -15.45 0.05 -4.25
CA PRO A 135 -16.74 0.18 -3.57
C PRO A 135 -17.08 -0.97 -2.62
N ASP A 136 -16.53 -2.16 -2.89
CA ASP A 136 -16.78 -3.37 -2.12
C ASP A 136 -15.60 -3.77 -1.23
N ALA A 137 -14.77 -2.81 -0.84
CA ALA A 137 -13.61 -3.07 0.00
C ALA A 137 -14.01 -3.72 1.33
N LYS A 138 -13.20 -4.69 1.76
CA LYS A 138 -13.39 -5.43 3.00
C LYS A 138 -12.11 -5.42 3.82
N ARG A 139 -12.25 -5.74 5.12
CA ARG A 139 -11.09 -5.96 5.97
C ARG A 139 -10.34 -7.20 5.49
N ARG A 140 -9.01 -7.10 5.46
CA ARG A 140 -8.18 -8.24 5.10
C ARG A 140 -8.26 -9.30 6.19
N ARG A 141 -8.37 -10.57 5.78
CA ARG A 141 -8.31 -11.68 6.73
C ARG A 141 -6.91 -11.83 7.31
N ARG A 142 -6.85 -12.14 8.58
CA ARG A 142 -5.61 -12.40 9.32
C ARG A 142 -5.47 -13.88 9.68
#